data_0606ea8bc55e3ee23cc7a26c36507540
#
_entry.id   0606ea8bc55e3ee23cc7a26c36507540
#
_cell.length_a   1.000
_cell.length_b   1.000
_cell.length_c   1.000
_cell.angle_alpha   90.00
_cell.angle_beta   90.00
_cell.angle_gamma   90.00
#
_symmetry.space_group_name_H-M   'P 1'
#
loop_
_entity.id
_entity.type
_entity.pdbx_description
1 polymer ?
#
loop_
_entity_poly.entity_id
_entity_poly.type
_entity_poly.pdbx_seq_one_letter_code
_entity_poly.pdbx_strand_id
1 'polypeptide(L)'
;MLRNIPRTIAVALLCAGVTVQAANAADEGVKRDGKPSQLPSQSMQGTPMPFNIQMPPTRPKEAAVPNTMRESISPEARANFVGSLMALNPFSMQEMIAMMAVKYPAKEGLSFDDVVDAMKLKGNELNFKYVGVNPLWKDIVAITGKTDTPRVEFFSFCDALVARELLDLSLEFAVFLPCRIAVVEDAYKKIWVLTLDWDVRWLDSSKNPNQISDNLRQKAIMVREAIDKIMRAGAAGDF
;
A
#
# COMPACT_ATOMS: atom_id res chain seq x y z
N MET A 1 -31.70 12.90 -50.38
CA MET A 1 -31.83 11.60 -51.09
C MET A 1 -31.10 10.54 -50.29
N LEU A 2 -31.86 9.61 -49.68
CA LEU A 2 -31.61 8.17 -49.50
C LEU A 2 -30.32 7.76 -48.74
N ARG A 3 -30.27 6.91 -47.76
CA ARG A 3 -31.16 5.79 -47.32
C ARG A 3 -30.72 5.28 -45.95
N ASN A 4 -31.69 5.05 -45.09
CA ASN A 4 -31.60 4.23 -43.85
C ASN A 4 -31.27 2.78 -44.20
N ILE A 5 -30.43 2.14 -43.36
CA ILE A 5 -30.46 0.68 -43.13
C ILE A 5 -30.22 0.42 -41.64
N PRO A 6 -31.14 -0.21 -40.89
CA PRO A 6 -30.89 -0.73 -39.57
C PRO A 6 -30.37 -2.16 -39.70
N ARG A 7 -29.34 -2.53 -38.90
CA ARG A 7 -29.00 -3.92 -38.67
C ARG A 7 -29.09 -4.22 -37.16
N THR A 8 -30.23 -4.79 -36.83
CA THR A 8 -30.52 -5.47 -35.59
C THR A 8 -29.74 -6.79 -35.60
N ILE A 9 -28.80 -6.96 -34.71
CA ILE A 9 -28.21 -8.27 -34.40
C ILE A 9 -28.75 -8.70 -33.04
N ALA A 10 -29.65 -9.68 -33.07
CA ALA A 10 -30.14 -10.37 -31.90
C ALA A 10 -29.07 -11.38 -31.46
N VAL A 11 -28.52 -11.18 -30.26
CA VAL A 11 -27.70 -12.17 -29.59
C VAL A 11 -28.60 -12.91 -28.61
N ALA A 12 -28.85 -14.17 -28.88
CA ALA A 12 -29.59 -15.07 -28.00
C ALA A 12 -28.70 -15.43 -26.80
N LEU A 13 -29.07 -14.99 -25.59
CA LEU A 13 -28.51 -15.47 -24.33
C LEU A 13 -29.14 -16.83 -24.00
N LEU A 14 -28.34 -17.86 -24.03
CA LEU A 14 -28.65 -19.15 -23.37
C LEU A 14 -28.42 -18.99 -21.86
N CYS A 15 -29.50 -18.82 -21.09
CA CYS A 15 -29.48 -18.94 -19.63
C CYS A 15 -29.50 -20.41 -19.26
N ALA A 16 -28.36 -20.96 -18.83
CA ALA A 16 -28.32 -22.19 -18.08
C ALA A 16 -28.63 -21.88 -16.61
N GLY A 17 -29.83 -22.26 -16.16
CA GLY A 17 -30.24 -22.07 -14.77
C GLY A 17 -29.51 -23.02 -13.83
N VAL A 18 -28.82 -22.44 -12.87
CA VAL A 18 -28.37 -23.16 -11.66
C VAL A 18 -29.28 -22.74 -10.54
N THR A 19 -30.20 -23.66 -10.16
CA THR A 19 -31.04 -23.52 -8.97
C THR A 19 -30.22 -23.86 -7.75
N VAL A 20 -29.97 -22.89 -6.90
CA VAL A 20 -29.43 -23.10 -5.55
C VAL A 20 -30.62 -23.33 -4.63
N GLN A 21 -30.77 -24.57 -4.16
CA GLN A 21 -31.72 -24.92 -3.11
C GLN A 21 -31.19 -24.44 -1.75
N ALA A 22 -31.90 -23.51 -1.14
CA ALA A 22 -31.70 -23.12 0.24
C ALA A 22 -32.28 -24.22 1.16
N ALA A 23 -31.41 -24.87 1.90
CA ALA A 23 -31.82 -25.78 2.98
C ALA A 23 -31.98 -24.95 4.26
N ASN A 24 -33.26 -24.81 4.72
CA ASN A 24 -33.57 -24.35 6.06
C ASN A 24 -33.23 -25.49 7.03
N ALA A 25 -32.27 -25.25 7.91
CA ALA A 25 -32.05 -26.09 9.09
C ALA A 25 -32.57 -25.32 10.32
N ALA A 26 -33.55 -25.94 10.96
CA ALA A 26 -34.19 -25.46 12.17
C ALA A 26 -33.22 -25.48 13.36
N ASP A 27 -33.39 -24.49 14.20
CA ASP A 27 -32.77 -24.28 15.51
C ASP A 27 -33.21 -25.42 16.48
N GLU A 28 -32.29 -26.30 16.86
CA GLU A 28 -32.43 -27.15 18.04
C GLU A 28 -31.34 -26.81 19.06
N GLY A 29 -31.80 -26.28 20.18
CA GLY A 29 -30.98 -25.89 21.31
C GLY A 29 -30.19 -27.05 21.93
N VAL A 30 -28.87 -26.98 21.83
CA VAL A 30 -27.95 -27.88 22.56
C VAL A 30 -27.43 -27.19 23.79
N LYS A 31 -27.81 -27.73 24.97
CA LYS A 31 -27.24 -27.41 26.28
C LYS A 31 -25.75 -27.72 26.27
N ARG A 32 -24.94 -26.72 26.56
CA ARG A 32 -23.49 -26.88 26.75
C ARG A 32 -23.19 -27.23 28.20
N ASP A 33 -22.96 -28.52 28.44
CA ASP A 33 -22.32 -28.96 29.67
C ASP A 33 -20.82 -28.78 29.54
N GLY A 34 -20.26 -27.97 30.46
CA GLY A 34 -18.86 -27.60 30.44
C GLY A 34 -17.94 -28.77 30.84
N LYS A 35 -17.24 -29.33 29.84
CA LYS A 35 -15.97 -30.04 30.04
C LYS A 35 -15.00 -29.64 28.93
N PRO A 36 -13.77 -29.26 29.22
CA PRO A 36 -12.77 -29.01 28.17
C PRO A 36 -12.40 -30.37 27.55
N SER A 37 -12.79 -30.58 26.31
CA SER A 37 -12.33 -31.73 25.53
C SER A 37 -10.88 -31.48 25.11
N GLN A 38 -9.97 -32.27 25.70
CA GLN A 38 -8.61 -32.39 25.19
C GLN A 38 -8.69 -33.05 23.80
N LEU A 39 -8.38 -32.29 22.78
CA LEU A 39 -8.13 -32.82 21.44
C LEU A 39 -6.83 -33.62 21.49
N PRO A 40 -6.82 -34.89 21.00
CA PRO A 40 -5.58 -35.62 20.88
C PRO A 40 -4.65 -34.96 19.88
N SER A 41 -3.44 -34.63 20.31
CA SER A 41 -2.35 -34.21 19.45
C SER A 41 -1.96 -35.35 18.53
N GLN A 42 -2.61 -35.43 17.37
CA GLN A 42 -2.10 -36.27 16.28
C GLN A 42 -0.85 -35.57 15.71
N SER A 43 0.30 -36.17 15.99
CA SER A 43 1.53 -35.86 15.29
C SER A 43 1.29 -36.15 13.81
N MET A 44 1.12 -35.10 13.01
CA MET A 44 1.18 -35.22 11.55
C MET A 44 2.63 -35.62 11.19
N GLN A 45 2.83 -36.91 11.03
CA GLN A 45 3.99 -37.42 10.30
C GLN A 45 3.83 -36.93 8.86
N GLY A 46 4.58 -35.86 8.52
CA GLY A 46 4.57 -35.28 7.19
C GLY A 46 5.04 -36.34 6.18
N THR A 47 4.19 -36.65 5.22
CA THR A 47 4.59 -37.35 4.00
C THR A 47 5.80 -36.63 3.38
N PRO A 48 6.89 -37.30 3.03
CA PRO A 48 8.03 -36.65 2.42
C PRO A 48 7.60 -36.05 1.06
N MET A 49 7.69 -34.74 0.95
CA MET A 49 7.44 -34.07 -0.34
C MET A 49 8.55 -34.49 -1.32
N PRO A 50 8.20 -34.89 -2.55
CA PRO A 50 9.16 -35.46 -3.51
C PRO A 50 10.11 -34.43 -4.15
N PHE A 51 10.14 -33.22 -3.67
CA PHE A 51 11.04 -32.18 -4.16
C PHE A 51 12.13 -31.90 -3.12
N ASN A 52 13.30 -32.51 -3.36
CA ASN A 52 14.52 -32.15 -2.67
C ASN A 52 15.02 -30.82 -3.25
N ILE A 53 14.45 -29.70 -2.79
CA ILE A 53 14.96 -28.40 -3.11
C ILE A 53 16.27 -28.24 -2.33
N GLN A 54 17.38 -28.61 -2.94
CA GLN A 54 18.69 -28.24 -2.44
C GLN A 54 18.77 -26.72 -2.45
N MET A 55 18.66 -26.13 -1.25
CA MET A 55 18.95 -24.71 -1.12
C MET A 55 20.36 -24.48 -1.60
N PRO A 56 20.59 -23.48 -2.48
CA PRO A 56 21.95 -23.14 -2.85
C PRO A 56 22.74 -22.86 -1.56
N PRO A 57 24.03 -23.28 -1.50
CA PRO A 57 24.86 -23.06 -0.33
C PRO A 57 24.78 -21.58 0.05
N THR A 58 24.57 -21.30 1.34
CA THR A 58 24.64 -19.94 1.87
C THR A 58 25.93 -19.33 1.37
N ARG A 59 25.83 -18.26 0.56
CA ARG A 59 27.01 -17.54 0.10
C ARG A 59 27.88 -17.23 1.31
N PRO A 60 29.20 -17.43 1.21
CA PRO A 60 30.13 -16.99 2.24
C PRO A 60 29.80 -15.53 2.57
N LYS A 61 29.92 -15.12 3.84
CA LYS A 61 29.83 -13.71 4.22
C LYS A 61 30.78 -12.95 3.30
N GLU A 62 30.25 -12.36 2.25
CA GLU A 62 31.04 -11.48 1.38
C GLU A 62 31.63 -10.39 2.27
N ALA A 63 32.92 -10.12 2.09
CA ALA A 63 33.55 -8.96 2.71
C ALA A 63 32.67 -7.75 2.45
N ALA A 64 32.49 -6.88 3.46
CA ALA A 64 31.59 -5.73 3.38
C ALA A 64 31.86 -4.97 2.07
N VAL A 65 30.99 -5.16 1.08
CA VAL A 65 31.06 -4.44 -0.17
C VAL A 65 30.66 -3.00 0.12
N PRO A 66 31.42 -2.01 -0.37
CA PRO A 66 31.02 -0.61 -0.22
C PRO A 66 29.57 -0.42 -0.66
N ASN A 67 28.78 0.33 0.12
CA ASN A 67 27.40 0.65 -0.19
C ASN A 67 27.39 1.66 -1.35
N THR A 68 27.25 1.17 -2.56
CA THR A 68 27.21 1.95 -3.81
C THR A 68 25.90 1.72 -4.51
N MET A 69 25.46 2.68 -5.34
CA MET A 69 24.30 2.51 -6.20
C MET A 69 24.49 1.30 -7.10
N ARG A 70 23.46 0.47 -7.21
CA ARG A 70 23.47 -0.68 -8.12
C ARG A 70 23.19 -0.24 -9.54
N GLU A 71 23.70 -0.99 -10.50
CA GLU A 71 23.34 -0.80 -11.89
C GLU A 71 21.84 -1.02 -12.08
N SER A 72 21.22 -0.16 -12.85
CA SER A 72 19.80 -0.25 -13.17
C SER A 72 19.54 -1.52 -13.96
N ILE A 73 18.43 -2.20 -13.66
CA ILE A 73 17.90 -3.25 -14.54
C ILE A 73 17.64 -2.64 -15.91
N SER A 74 18.04 -3.34 -16.98
CA SER A 74 17.86 -2.82 -18.33
C SER A 74 16.40 -2.43 -18.59
N PRO A 75 16.14 -1.34 -19.34
CA PRO A 75 14.77 -0.91 -19.65
C PRO A 75 13.93 -2.02 -20.27
N GLU A 76 14.56 -2.86 -21.11
CA GLU A 76 13.91 -4.00 -21.76
C GLU A 76 13.51 -5.09 -20.74
N ALA A 77 14.41 -5.50 -19.86
CA ALA A 77 14.10 -6.48 -18.81
C ALA A 77 13.01 -5.97 -17.87
N ARG A 78 13.04 -4.67 -17.53
CA ARG A 78 12.01 -4.02 -16.74
C ARG A 78 10.65 -4.01 -17.45
N ALA A 79 10.63 -3.66 -18.74
CA ALA A 79 9.40 -3.64 -19.55
C ALA A 79 8.80 -5.05 -19.67
N ASN A 80 9.62 -6.08 -19.88
CA ASN A 80 9.17 -7.47 -19.94
C ASN A 80 8.57 -7.95 -18.61
N PHE A 81 9.21 -7.61 -17.49
CA PHE A 81 8.71 -7.95 -16.16
C PHE A 81 7.36 -7.26 -15.90
N VAL A 82 7.28 -5.94 -16.10
CA VAL A 82 6.05 -5.17 -15.91
C VAL A 82 4.96 -5.64 -16.88
N GLY A 83 5.30 -5.89 -18.15
CA GLY A 83 4.37 -6.40 -19.16
C GLY A 83 3.77 -7.76 -18.75
N SER A 84 4.59 -8.66 -18.20
CA SER A 84 4.12 -9.96 -17.70
C SER A 84 3.16 -9.82 -16.52
N LEU A 85 3.42 -8.90 -15.59
CA LEU A 85 2.51 -8.62 -14.49
C LEU A 85 1.19 -8.01 -14.99
N MET A 86 1.26 -7.11 -15.98
CA MET A 86 0.08 -6.44 -16.53
C MET A 86 -0.80 -7.35 -17.39
N ALA A 87 -0.22 -8.34 -18.07
CA ALA A 87 -0.97 -9.26 -18.92
C ALA A 87 -2.04 -10.09 -18.17
N LEU A 88 -1.85 -10.30 -16.87
CA LEU A 88 -2.77 -11.01 -15.99
C LEU A 88 -3.58 -10.08 -15.08
N ASN A 89 -3.42 -8.77 -15.24
CA ASN A 89 -4.04 -7.79 -14.36
C ASN A 89 -5.49 -7.51 -14.82
N PRO A 90 -6.51 -7.81 -13.99
CA PRO A 90 -7.91 -7.56 -14.33
C PRO A 90 -8.35 -6.11 -14.06
N PHE A 91 -7.47 -5.27 -13.47
CA PHE A 91 -7.82 -3.93 -12.99
C PHE A 91 -7.56 -2.86 -14.05
N SER A 92 -8.40 -1.85 -14.08
CA SER A 92 -8.16 -0.62 -14.82
C SER A 92 -6.97 0.16 -14.22
N MET A 93 -6.40 1.09 -14.98
CA MET A 93 -5.34 1.97 -14.49
C MET A 93 -5.78 2.74 -13.22
N GLN A 94 -7.02 3.23 -13.18
CA GLN A 94 -7.55 3.97 -12.03
C GLN A 94 -7.65 3.09 -10.78
N GLU A 95 -8.10 1.84 -10.93
CA GLU A 95 -8.16 0.89 -9.82
C GLU A 95 -6.77 0.52 -9.31
N MET A 96 -5.80 0.34 -10.22
CA MET A 96 -4.41 0.10 -9.83
C MET A 96 -3.82 1.26 -9.03
N ILE A 97 -4.02 2.50 -9.49
CA ILE A 97 -3.58 3.69 -8.75
C ILE A 97 -4.28 3.76 -7.39
N ALA A 98 -5.59 3.46 -7.34
CA ALA A 98 -6.36 3.46 -6.10
C ALA A 98 -5.87 2.40 -5.10
N MET A 99 -5.43 1.23 -5.58
CA MET A 99 -4.83 0.18 -4.72
C MET A 99 -3.46 0.56 -4.17
N MET A 100 -2.73 1.43 -4.86
CA MET A 100 -1.41 1.90 -4.40
C MET A 100 -1.51 2.99 -3.34
N ALA A 101 -2.69 3.46 -3.01
CA ALA A 101 -2.90 4.58 -2.11
C ALA A 101 -3.65 4.16 -0.84
N VAL A 102 -3.06 4.43 0.33
CA VAL A 102 -3.82 4.54 1.58
C VAL A 102 -4.42 5.94 1.63
N LYS A 103 -5.71 6.05 1.91
CA LYS A 103 -6.41 7.34 1.91
C LYS A 103 -7.48 7.41 3.01
N TYR A 104 -7.56 8.56 3.65
CA TYR A 104 -8.57 8.87 4.66
C TYR A 104 -9.30 10.15 4.28
N PRO A 105 -10.65 10.16 4.28
CA PRO A 105 -11.39 11.41 4.16
C PRO A 105 -11.26 12.19 5.47
N ALA A 106 -11.07 13.49 5.37
CA ALA A 106 -11.15 14.35 6.53
C ALA A 106 -12.61 14.42 7.05
N LYS A 107 -12.73 14.56 8.36
CA LYS A 107 -14.02 14.76 9.03
C LYS A 107 -14.69 16.04 8.50
N GLU A 108 -15.98 16.02 8.34
CA GLU A 108 -16.75 17.18 7.90
C GLU A 108 -16.55 18.38 8.84
N GLY A 109 -16.43 19.56 8.25
CA GLY A 109 -16.23 20.81 8.97
C GLY A 109 -14.77 21.17 9.25
N LEU A 110 -13.81 20.28 9.01
CA LEU A 110 -12.40 20.63 9.10
C LEU A 110 -11.95 21.45 7.89
N SER A 111 -11.16 22.49 8.14
CA SER A 111 -10.45 23.19 7.08
C SER A 111 -9.22 22.40 6.64
N PHE A 112 -8.68 22.74 5.49
CA PHE A 112 -7.42 22.16 5.00
C PHE A 112 -6.28 22.41 6.00
N ASP A 113 -6.25 23.59 6.60
CA ASP A 113 -5.19 23.97 7.54
C ASP A 113 -5.34 23.23 8.89
N ASP A 114 -6.57 22.97 9.36
CA ASP A 114 -6.81 22.13 10.54
C ASP A 114 -6.25 20.71 10.34
N VAL A 115 -6.51 20.13 9.17
CA VAL A 115 -5.96 18.80 8.83
C VAL A 115 -4.43 18.81 8.88
N VAL A 116 -3.80 19.83 8.30
CA VAL A 116 -2.35 19.96 8.26
C VAL A 116 -1.76 20.16 9.65
N ASP A 117 -2.37 20.98 10.48
CA ASP A 117 -1.88 21.28 11.82
C ASP A 117 -2.02 20.08 12.75
N ALA A 118 -3.11 19.32 12.67
CA ALA A 118 -3.27 18.05 13.38
C ALA A 118 -2.20 17.01 12.94
N MET A 119 -1.90 16.92 11.64
CA MET A 119 -0.81 16.06 11.14
C MET A 119 0.55 16.46 11.73
N LYS A 120 0.87 17.76 11.74
CA LYS A 120 2.15 18.25 12.29
C LYS A 120 2.26 17.99 13.79
N LEU A 121 1.17 18.24 14.53
CA LEU A 121 1.11 17.97 15.96
C LEU A 121 1.38 16.48 16.24
N LYS A 122 0.67 15.58 15.55
CA LYS A 122 0.87 14.14 15.70
C LYS A 122 2.29 13.70 15.29
N GLY A 123 2.84 14.28 14.24
CA GLY A 123 4.22 14.04 13.84
C GLY A 123 5.20 14.40 14.96
N ASN A 124 5.02 15.55 15.61
CA ASN A 124 5.84 15.97 16.75
C ASN A 124 5.69 15.02 17.95
N GLU A 125 4.48 14.60 18.29
CA GLU A 125 4.23 13.63 19.39
C GLU A 125 4.95 12.30 19.15
N LEU A 126 5.03 11.86 17.90
CA LEU A 126 5.68 10.61 17.51
C LEU A 126 7.18 10.77 17.24
N ASN A 127 7.76 11.96 17.47
CA ASN A 127 9.15 12.30 17.13
C ASN A 127 9.48 12.13 15.64
N PHE A 128 8.46 12.23 14.76
CA PHE A 128 8.64 12.28 13.32
C PHE A 128 8.84 13.72 12.89
N LYS A 129 10.06 14.01 12.45
CA LYS A 129 10.41 15.37 12.03
C LYS A 129 9.61 15.75 10.78
N TYR A 130 8.88 16.86 10.87
CA TYR A 130 8.36 17.55 9.68
C TYR A 130 9.54 18.17 8.90
N VAL A 131 9.69 17.74 7.65
CA VAL A 131 10.84 18.12 6.80
C VAL A 131 10.51 19.29 5.87
N GLY A 132 9.25 19.36 5.42
CA GLY A 132 8.83 20.44 4.55
C GLY A 132 7.53 20.18 3.82
N VAL A 133 7.08 21.18 3.06
CA VAL A 133 5.88 21.13 2.22
C VAL A 133 6.18 21.53 0.80
N ASN A 134 5.52 20.87 -0.15
CA ASN A 134 5.45 21.30 -1.55
C ASN A 134 3.99 21.63 -1.89
N PRO A 135 3.61 22.91 -1.99
CA PRO A 135 2.27 23.34 -2.35
C PRO A 135 2.08 23.35 -3.88
N LEU A 136 2.07 22.16 -4.48
CA LEU A 136 2.05 21.96 -5.95
C LEU A 136 0.98 22.79 -6.67
N TRP A 137 -0.19 22.98 -6.07
CA TRP A 137 -1.27 23.75 -6.65
C TRP A 137 -0.87 25.22 -6.94
N LYS A 138 -0.01 25.81 -6.09
CA LYS A 138 0.47 27.19 -6.29
C LYS A 138 1.34 27.29 -7.53
N ASP A 139 2.20 26.31 -7.74
CA ASP A 139 3.08 26.25 -8.92
C ASP A 139 2.25 26.06 -10.21
N ILE A 140 1.22 25.20 -10.16
CA ILE A 140 0.32 25.01 -11.30
C ILE A 140 -0.42 26.30 -11.63
N VAL A 141 -0.98 27.00 -10.64
CA VAL A 141 -1.65 28.28 -10.85
C VAL A 141 -0.69 29.32 -11.43
N ALA A 142 0.53 29.41 -10.87
CA ALA A 142 1.53 30.38 -11.35
C ALA A 142 1.94 30.11 -12.81
N ILE A 143 2.05 28.87 -13.22
CA ILE A 143 2.48 28.49 -14.58
C ILE A 143 1.32 28.59 -15.58
N THR A 144 0.13 28.13 -15.19
CA THR A 144 -1.01 27.95 -16.13
C THR A 144 -2.03 29.09 -16.09
N GLY A 145 -2.06 29.88 -15.02
CA GLY A 145 -3.09 30.87 -14.73
C GLY A 145 -4.46 30.25 -14.36
N LYS A 146 -4.56 28.92 -14.23
CA LYS A 146 -5.82 28.25 -13.92
C LYS A 146 -6.13 28.32 -12.44
N THR A 147 -7.17 29.06 -12.09
CA THR A 147 -7.60 29.27 -10.68
C THR A 147 -8.51 28.15 -10.17
N ASP A 148 -8.98 27.24 -11.04
CA ASP A 148 -9.79 26.07 -10.73
C ASP A 148 -8.96 24.83 -10.34
N THR A 149 -7.66 25.01 -10.18
CA THR A 149 -6.73 23.94 -9.77
C THR A 149 -7.10 23.42 -8.38
N PRO A 150 -7.29 22.09 -8.21
CA PRO A 150 -7.52 21.50 -6.90
C PRO A 150 -6.36 21.84 -5.95
N ARG A 151 -6.67 22.16 -4.69
CA ARG A 151 -5.63 22.37 -3.68
C ARG A 151 -4.96 21.03 -3.37
N VAL A 152 -3.71 20.90 -3.75
CA VAL A 152 -2.86 19.71 -3.51
C VAL A 152 -1.55 20.16 -2.91
N GLU A 153 -1.23 19.64 -1.73
CA GLU A 153 0.03 19.91 -1.04
C GLU A 153 0.65 18.61 -0.54
N PHE A 154 1.96 18.49 -0.65
CA PHE A 154 2.72 17.31 -0.17
C PHE A 154 3.51 17.68 1.07
N PHE A 155 3.26 16.95 2.15
CA PHE A 155 3.92 17.12 3.44
C PHE A 155 4.90 15.97 3.64
N SER A 156 6.12 16.29 4.03
CA SER A 156 7.20 15.33 4.22
C SER A 156 7.53 15.16 5.69
N PHE A 157 7.57 13.90 6.13
CA PHE A 157 7.94 13.51 7.50
C PHE A 157 9.06 12.47 7.46
N CYS A 158 9.96 12.47 8.44
CA CYS A 158 11.07 11.55 8.45
C CYS A 158 11.54 11.23 9.89
N ASP A 159 11.80 9.94 10.14
CA ASP A 159 12.68 9.50 11.20
C ASP A 159 14.11 9.39 10.63
N ALA A 160 14.95 10.35 10.98
CA ALA A 160 16.30 10.44 10.41
C ALA A 160 17.21 9.28 10.83
N LEU A 161 16.98 8.67 12.00
CA LEU A 161 17.80 7.55 12.48
C LEU A 161 17.48 6.29 11.68
N VAL A 162 16.19 5.98 11.51
CA VAL A 162 15.75 4.84 10.70
C VAL A 162 16.11 5.05 9.24
N ALA A 163 15.95 6.28 8.71
CA ALA A 163 16.37 6.62 7.36
C ALA A 163 17.86 6.34 7.14
N ARG A 164 18.72 6.68 8.11
CA ARG A 164 20.15 6.39 8.03
C ARG A 164 20.43 4.90 7.95
N GLU A 165 19.79 4.08 8.80
CA GLU A 165 19.99 2.63 8.80
C GLU A 165 19.53 1.98 7.48
N LEU A 166 18.43 2.48 6.90
CA LEU A 166 17.96 2.01 5.58
C LEU A 166 18.92 2.38 4.48
N LEU A 167 19.46 3.60 4.48
CA LEU A 167 20.46 4.05 3.51
C LEU A 167 21.79 3.31 3.67
N ASP A 168 22.17 2.89 4.88
CA ASP A 168 23.35 2.06 5.10
C ASP A 168 23.18 0.65 4.54
N LEU A 169 21.94 0.15 4.49
CA LEU A 169 21.62 -1.13 3.85
C LEU A 169 21.65 -1.03 2.33
N SER A 170 21.03 0.00 1.76
CA SER A 170 21.03 0.28 0.32
C SER A 170 20.68 1.75 0.06
N LEU A 171 21.49 2.43 -0.73
CA LEU A 171 21.25 3.82 -1.12
C LEU A 171 19.96 4.00 -1.94
N GLU A 172 19.47 2.93 -2.59
CA GLU A 172 18.21 2.95 -3.33
C GLU A 172 16.99 3.21 -2.44
N PHE A 173 17.09 3.02 -1.12
CA PHE A 173 16.02 3.44 -0.20
C PHE A 173 15.74 4.94 -0.24
N ALA A 174 16.64 5.75 -0.81
CA ALA A 174 16.40 7.17 -1.04
C ALA A 174 15.12 7.46 -1.84
N VAL A 175 14.63 6.52 -2.67
CA VAL A 175 13.38 6.70 -3.45
C VAL A 175 12.13 6.77 -2.56
N PHE A 176 12.20 6.20 -1.35
CA PHE A 176 11.10 6.17 -0.39
C PHE A 176 11.20 7.29 0.65
N LEU A 177 12.31 8.05 0.67
CA LEU A 177 12.60 9.08 1.67
C LEU A 177 12.48 10.49 1.09
N PRO A 178 12.00 11.46 1.87
CA PRO A 178 11.23 11.30 3.11
C PRO A 178 9.83 10.73 2.84
N CYS A 179 9.17 10.17 3.86
CA CYS A 179 7.77 9.73 3.73
C CYS A 179 6.88 10.92 3.41
N ARG A 180 6.08 10.80 2.36
CA ARG A 180 5.23 11.89 1.85
C ARG A 180 3.77 11.58 2.09
N ILE A 181 3.05 12.57 2.62
CA ILE A 181 1.61 12.57 2.76
C ILE A 181 1.07 13.68 1.88
N ALA A 182 0.14 13.37 0.99
CA ALA A 182 -0.59 14.37 0.22
C ALA A 182 -1.88 14.74 0.96
N VAL A 183 -2.18 16.03 1.02
CA VAL A 183 -3.50 16.54 1.38
C VAL A 183 -4.10 17.15 0.13
N VAL A 184 -5.32 16.72 -0.20
CA VAL A 184 -5.99 17.07 -1.46
C VAL A 184 -7.41 17.51 -1.15
N GLU A 185 -7.82 18.64 -1.73
CA GLU A 185 -9.23 19.06 -1.78
C GLU A 185 -9.79 18.66 -3.14
N ASP A 186 -10.83 17.81 -3.17
CA ASP A 186 -11.45 17.37 -4.40
C ASP A 186 -12.47 18.39 -4.95
N ALA A 187 -13.09 18.06 -6.09
CA ALA A 187 -14.06 18.92 -6.75
C ALA A 187 -15.31 19.23 -5.89
N TYR A 188 -15.60 18.41 -4.89
CA TYR A 188 -16.71 18.60 -3.95
C TYR A 188 -16.25 19.30 -2.67
N LYS A 189 -15.05 19.87 -2.65
CA LYS A 189 -14.44 20.52 -1.47
C LYS A 189 -14.18 19.56 -0.30
N LYS A 190 -14.20 18.25 -0.57
CA LYS A 190 -13.86 17.26 0.41
C LYS A 190 -12.35 17.10 0.49
N ILE A 191 -11.84 17.10 1.71
CA ILE A 191 -10.40 16.99 1.97
C ILE A 191 -10.05 15.53 2.18
N TRP A 192 -8.96 15.11 1.58
CA TRP A 192 -8.42 13.76 1.66
C TRP A 192 -6.96 13.80 2.08
N VAL A 193 -6.59 12.88 2.96
CA VAL A 193 -5.21 12.63 3.38
C VAL A 193 -4.77 11.30 2.78
N LEU A 194 -3.72 11.28 1.97
CA LEU A 194 -3.31 10.08 1.26
C LEU A 194 -1.79 9.94 1.16
N THR A 195 -1.33 8.68 1.10
CA THR A 195 0.07 8.34 0.85
C THR A 195 0.18 7.11 -0.05
N LEU A 196 1.36 6.89 -0.62
CA LEU A 196 1.65 5.65 -1.30
C LEU A 196 1.67 4.51 -0.27
N ASP A 197 0.89 3.47 -0.53
CA ASP A 197 0.95 2.24 0.27
C ASP A 197 2.16 1.42 -0.17
N TRP A 198 3.28 1.62 0.51
CA TRP A 198 4.36 0.67 0.42
C TRP A 198 4.26 -0.27 1.63
N ASP A 199 3.60 -1.37 1.41
CA ASP A 199 3.44 -2.37 2.45
C ASP A 199 4.78 -3.06 2.70
N VAL A 200 5.40 -2.76 3.86
CA VAL A 200 6.66 -3.40 4.25
C VAL A 200 6.54 -4.93 4.40
N ARG A 201 5.31 -5.48 4.42
CA ARG A 201 5.07 -6.93 4.43
C ARG A 201 5.62 -7.63 3.19
N TRP A 202 5.83 -6.92 2.07
CA TRP A 202 6.54 -7.53 0.93
C TRP A 202 7.99 -7.88 1.26
N LEU A 203 8.60 -7.19 2.26
CA LEU A 203 9.91 -7.59 2.80
C LEU A 203 9.82 -8.95 3.51
N ASP A 204 8.65 -9.30 4.07
CA ASP A 204 8.43 -10.58 4.74
C ASP A 204 8.19 -11.73 3.75
N SER A 205 7.62 -11.43 2.59
CA SER A 205 7.36 -12.44 1.54
C SER A 205 8.60 -12.83 0.76
N SER A 206 9.64 -12.01 0.76
CA SER A 206 10.93 -12.34 0.14
C SER A 206 11.81 -13.06 1.15
N LYS A 207 12.41 -14.20 0.74
CA LYS A 207 13.54 -14.78 1.49
C LYS A 207 14.53 -13.65 1.67
N ASN A 208 14.96 -13.40 2.91
CA ASN A 208 15.80 -12.25 3.28
C ASN A 208 17.24 -12.35 2.68
N PRO A 209 17.44 -12.22 1.33
CA PRO A 209 18.76 -12.31 0.72
C PRO A 209 19.61 -11.07 1.02
N ASN A 210 18.98 -9.98 1.45
CA ASN A 210 19.64 -8.70 1.70
C ASN A 210 20.04 -8.51 3.16
N GLN A 211 19.86 -9.55 3.99
CA GLN A 211 20.29 -9.55 5.40
C GLN A 211 19.72 -8.39 6.25
N ILE A 212 18.48 -7.98 5.95
CA ILE A 212 17.79 -7.00 6.79
C ILE A 212 17.65 -7.63 8.20
N SER A 213 18.16 -6.96 9.20
CA SER A 213 18.01 -7.42 10.58
C SER A 213 16.55 -7.31 11.03
N ASP A 214 16.11 -8.20 11.92
CA ASP A 214 14.77 -8.13 12.51
C ASP A 214 14.52 -6.78 13.18
N ASN A 215 15.53 -6.19 13.80
CA ASN A 215 15.43 -4.84 14.39
C ASN A 215 15.12 -3.78 13.32
N LEU A 216 15.85 -3.75 12.19
CA LEU A 216 15.61 -2.77 11.13
C LEU A 216 14.23 -2.99 10.50
N ARG A 217 13.80 -4.25 10.35
CA ARG A 217 12.45 -4.58 9.88
C ARG A 217 11.38 -4.01 10.81
N GLN A 218 11.52 -4.22 12.13
CA GLN A 218 10.58 -3.65 13.10
C GLN A 218 10.56 -2.12 13.07
N LYS A 219 11.71 -1.47 12.90
CA LYS A 219 11.80 -0.02 12.73
C LYS A 219 11.06 0.45 11.46
N ALA A 220 11.19 -0.25 10.34
CA ALA A 220 10.46 0.08 9.11
C ALA A 220 8.94 -0.05 9.30
N ILE A 221 8.47 -1.07 10.02
CA ILE A 221 7.06 -1.24 10.39
C ILE A 221 6.60 -0.07 11.27
N MET A 222 7.37 0.31 12.29
CA MET A 222 7.05 1.46 13.15
C MET A 222 6.95 2.78 12.37
N VAL A 223 7.83 2.99 11.38
CA VAL A 223 7.75 4.16 10.50
C VAL A 223 6.41 4.19 9.74
N ARG A 224 6.00 3.06 9.16
CA ARG A 224 4.72 2.96 8.44
C ARG A 224 3.53 3.23 9.36
N GLU A 225 3.53 2.63 10.55
CA GLU A 225 2.49 2.86 11.55
C GLU A 225 2.42 4.32 12.03
N ALA A 226 3.57 4.97 12.20
CA ALA A 226 3.63 6.37 12.56
C ALA A 226 3.02 7.26 11.46
N ILE A 227 3.34 7.00 10.19
CA ILE A 227 2.73 7.71 9.06
C ILE A 227 1.21 7.49 9.03
N ASP A 228 0.72 6.27 9.26
CA ASP A 228 -0.71 5.99 9.35
C ASP A 228 -1.39 6.78 10.49
N LYS A 229 -0.76 6.82 11.67
CA LYS A 229 -1.25 7.62 12.82
C LYS A 229 -1.29 9.11 12.52
N ILE A 230 -0.27 9.65 11.84
CA ILE A 230 -0.23 11.06 11.42
C ILE A 230 -1.38 11.35 10.46
N MET A 231 -1.61 10.48 9.48
CA MET A 231 -2.70 10.63 8.51
C MET A 231 -4.07 10.59 9.17
N ARG A 232 -4.29 9.65 10.09
CA ARG A 232 -5.56 9.52 10.83
C ARG A 232 -5.82 10.72 11.73
N ALA A 233 -4.81 11.20 12.44
CA ALA A 233 -4.93 12.41 13.26
C ALA A 233 -5.29 13.62 12.40
N GLY A 234 -4.65 13.81 11.25
CA GLY A 234 -5.04 14.86 10.31
C GLY A 234 -6.49 14.71 9.82
N ALA A 235 -6.88 13.50 9.43
CA ALA A 235 -8.23 13.25 8.94
C ALA A 235 -9.31 13.43 10.03
N ALA A 236 -8.99 13.16 11.28
CA ALA A 236 -9.90 13.34 12.42
C ALA A 236 -9.91 14.78 12.96
N GLY A 237 -8.86 15.58 12.70
CA GLY A 237 -8.64 16.89 13.33
C GLY A 237 -8.28 16.76 14.80
N ASP A 238 -7.46 15.77 15.15
CA ASP A 238 -7.03 15.52 16.52
C ASP A 238 -5.92 16.52 16.92
N PHE A 239 -6.27 17.47 17.81
CA PHE A 239 -5.38 18.51 18.35
C PHE A 239 -4.96 18.19 19.77
#